data_3b5278e40fb2f80948a35a9e8b3e2e0a
#
_entry.id   3b5278e40fb2f80948a35a9e8b3e2e0a
#
_cell.length_a   1.000
_cell.length_b   1.000
_cell.length_c   1.000
_cell.angle_alpha   90.00
_cell.angle_beta   90.00
_cell.angle_gamma   90.00
#
_symmetry.space_group_name_H-M   'P 1'
#
loop_
_entity.id
_entity.type
_entity.pdbx_description
1 polymer ?
#
loop_
_entity_poly.entity_id
_entity_poly.type
_entity_poly.pdbx_seq_one_letter_code
_entity_poly.pdbx_strand_id
1 'polypeptide(L)'
;MKEIMSIFCLVNGSTQNPLCWKLLVPELENHGHRLITPSLPVDEPDASGTRYAEVIAKALEGEGDDVILVGHSASGMFIPLVPSLRPIRHLVYLAALIPKPGASIRDQLAANPDMLNPEWV
;
A
#
# COMPACT_ATOMS: atom_id res chain seq x y z
N MET A 1 12.11 26.10 -11.31
CA MET A 1 11.97 24.63 -11.24
C MET A 1 11.26 24.28 -9.93
N LYS A 2 10.20 23.48 -10.04
CA LYS A 2 9.47 23.07 -8.85
C LYS A 2 10.21 21.95 -8.12
N GLU A 3 10.49 22.16 -6.86
CA GLU A 3 11.13 21.16 -6.02
C GLU A 3 10.13 20.03 -5.70
N ILE A 4 10.58 18.78 -5.73
CA ILE A 4 9.73 17.64 -5.32
C ILE A 4 9.60 17.68 -3.81
N MET A 5 8.35 17.76 -3.32
CA MET A 5 8.07 17.84 -1.89
C MET A 5 8.15 16.49 -1.21
N SER A 6 7.55 15.46 -1.82
CA SER A 6 7.56 14.10 -1.27
C SER A 6 7.34 13.09 -2.39
N ILE A 7 7.63 11.83 -2.09
CA ILE A 7 7.36 10.70 -2.97
C ILE A 7 6.19 9.94 -2.37
N PHE A 8 5.08 9.87 -3.11
CA PHE A 8 3.92 9.08 -2.71
C PHE A 8 3.92 7.76 -3.45
N CYS A 9 3.91 6.67 -2.70
CA CYS A 9 3.72 5.33 -3.26
C CYS A 9 2.31 4.89 -2.92
N LEU A 10 1.47 4.76 -3.94
CA LEU A 10 0.05 4.43 -3.78
C LEU A 10 -0.19 2.97 -4.11
N VAL A 11 -0.61 2.21 -3.11
CA VAL A 11 -0.81 0.76 -3.23
C VAL A 11 -2.30 0.45 -3.21
N ASN A 12 -2.79 -0.13 -4.30
CA ASN A 12 -4.20 -0.42 -4.49
C ASN A 12 -4.71 -1.61 -3.65
N GLY A 13 -6.03 -1.70 -3.52
CA GLY A 13 -6.68 -2.81 -2.84
C GLY A 13 -6.72 -4.10 -3.67
N SER A 14 -7.24 -5.17 -3.07
CA SER A 14 -7.17 -6.55 -3.60
C SER A 14 -7.89 -6.77 -4.93
N THR A 15 -8.93 -6.02 -5.22
CA THR A 15 -9.70 -6.18 -6.46
C THR A 15 -9.44 -5.07 -7.46
N GLN A 16 -8.41 -4.27 -7.22
CA GLN A 16 -8.08 -3.10 -8.00
C GLN A 16 -6.71 -3.26 -8.66
N ASN A 17 -6.36 -2.31 -9.51
CA ASN A 17 -5.04 -2.19 -10.11
C ASN A 17 -4.59 -0.73 -10.01
N PRO A 18 -3.34 -0.41 -10.43
CA PRO A 18 -2.83 0.97 -10.31
C PRO A 18 -3.67 2.04 -10.99
N LEU A 19 -4.51 1.68 -11.96
CA LEU A 19 -5.39 2.64 -12.63
C LEU A 19 -6.44 3.25 -11.70
N CYS A 20 -6.70 2.63 -10.54
CA CYS A 20 -7.62 3.20 -9.56
C CYS A 20 -7.17 4.57 -9.06
N TRP A 21 -5.88 4.89 -9.21
CA TRP A 21 -5.29 6.16 -8.77
C TRP A 21 -5.29 7.24 -9.84
N LYS A 22 -5.84 6.98 -11.02
CA LYS A 22 -5.72 7.89 -12.20
C LYS A 22 -6.25 9.30 -11.96
N LEU A 23 -7.18 9.48 -11.04
CA LEU A 23 -7.71 10.81 -10.71
C LEU A 23 -6.90 11.51 -9.61
N LEU A 24 -6.33 10.72 -8.68
CA LEU A 24 -5.55 11.28 -7.58
C LEU A 24 -4.13 11.67 -8.00
N VAL A 25 -3.51 10.87 -8.86
CA VAL A 25 -2.12 11.10 -9.28
C VAL A 25 -1.89 12.51 -9.83
N PRO A 26 -2.69 13.02 -10.78
CA PRO A 26 -2.49 14.38 -11.28
C PRO A 26 -2.63 15.44 -10.20
N GLU A 27 -3.51 15.24 -9.25
CA GLU A 27 -3.73 16.20 -8.16
C GLU A 27 -2.51 16.31 -7.26
N LEU A 28 -1.90 15.18 -6.89
CA LEU A 28 -0.70 15.18 -6.09
C LEU A 28 0.50 15.70 -6.86
N GLU A 29 0.59 15.39 -8.16
CA GLU A 29 1.64 15.94 -9.03
C GLU A 29 1.54 17.47 -9.11
N ASN A 30 0.31 18.01 -9.18
CA ASN A 30 0.08 19.45 -9.21
C ASN A 30 0.56 20.14 -7.92
N HIS A 31 0.61 19.40 -6.81
CA HIS A 31 1.16 19.89 -5.55
C HIS A 31 2.68 19.70 -5.44
N GLY A 32 3.34 19.23 -6.49
CA GLY A 32 4.78 19.08 -6.54
C GLY A 32 5.31 17.75 -6.06
N HIS A 33 4.45 16.75 -5.87
CA HIS A 33 4.85 15.42 -5.41
C HIS A 33 5.18 14.50 -6.58
N ARG A 34 6.01 13.51 -6.31
CA ARG A 34 6.29 12.42 -7.24
C ARG A 34 5.44 11.22 -6.86
N LEU A 35 4.87 10.55 -7.86
CA LEU A 35 3.94 9.43 -7.65
C LEU A 35 4.51 8.14 -8.21
N ILE A 36 4.40 7.07 -7.41
CA ILE A 36 4.74 5.71 -7.81
C ILE A 36 3.55 4.83 -7.48
N THR A 37 3.07 4.08 -8.46
CA THR A 37 1.93 3.18 -8.32
C THR A 37 2.36 1.78 -8.73
N PRO A 38 2.89 0.98 -7.78
CA PRO A 38 3.44 -0.34 -8.13
C PRO A 38 2.37 -1.32 -8.59
N SER A 39 2.76 -2.21 -9.51
CA SER A 39 1.93 -3.35 -9.90
C SER A 39 2.19 -4.50 -8.94
N LEU A 40 1.14 -4.91 -8.23
CA LEU A 40 1.24 -5.97 -7.22
C LEU A 40 1.27 -7.35 -7.88
N PRO A 41 1.85 -8.37 -7.18
CA PRO A 41 1.97 -9.73 -7.74
C PRO A 41 0.66 -10.51 -7.65
N VAL A 42 -0.43 -9.96 -8.20
CA VAL A 42 -1.77 -10.56 -8.15
C VAL A 42 -1.90 -11.84 -8.98
N ASP A 43 -0.96 -12.05 -9.89
CA ASP A 43 -0.86 -13.26 -10.72
C ASP A 43 -0.05 -14.38 -10.04
N GLU A 44 0.46 -14.14 -8.85
CA GLU A 44 1.19 -15.12 -8.03
C GLU A 44 0.26 -15.59 -6.90
N PRO A 45 -0.49 -16.69 -7.07
CA PRO A 45 -1.52 -17.10 -6.09
C PRO A 45 -0.96 -17.45 -4.72
N ASP A 46 0.32 -17.83 -4.64
CA ASP A 46 0.98 -18.18 -3.38
C ASP A 46 1.78 -17.01 -2.78
N ALA A 47 1.67 -15.82 -3.34
CA ALA A 47 2.41 -14.67 -2.84
C ALA A 47 1.96 -14.31 -1.44
N SER A 48 2.92 -14.25 -0.52
CA SER A 48 2.72 -13.81 0.86
C SER A 48 2.70 -12.29 0.96
N GLY A 49 2.32 -11.77 2.14
CA GLY A 49 2.47 -10.35 2.43
C GLY A 49 3.91 -9.87 2.27
N THR A 50 4.89 -10.72 2.63
CA THR A 50 6.31 -10.43 2.44
C THR A 50 6.65 -10.26 0.96
N ARG A 51 6.11 -11.12 0.10
CA ARG A 51 6.30 -11.00 -1.35
C ARG A 51 5.75 -9.69 -1.88
N TYR A 52 4.56 -9.29 -1.43
CA TYR A 52 3.95 -8.01 -1.81
C TYR A 52 4.83 -6.84 -1.35
N ALA A 53 5.34 -6.91 -0.11
CA ALA A 53 6.22 -5.87 0.42
C ALA A 53 7.53 -5.77 -0.38
N GLU A 54 8.09 -6.90 -0.82
CA GLU A 54 9.29 -6.92 -1.66
C GLU A 54 9.06 -6.27 -3.02
N VAL A 55 7.90 -6.51 -3.63
CA VAL A 55 7.53 -5.88 -4.91
C VAL A 55 7.42 -4.37 -4.74
N ILE A 56 6.80 -3.91 -3.65
CA ILE A 56 6.69 -2.48 -3.35
C ILE A 56 8.08 -1.87 -3.14
N ALA A 57 8.92 -2.51 -2.34
CA ALA A 57 10.28 -2.01 -2.07
C ALA A 57 11.10 -1.91 -3.37
N LYS A 58 10.95 -2.89 -4.26
CA LYS A 58 11.63 -2.88 -5.55
C LYS A 58 11.16 -1.73 -6.44
N ALA A 59 9.86 -1.45 -6.45
CA ALA A 59 9.30 -0.34 -7.19
C ALA A 59 9.84 1.01 -6.69
N LEU A 60 10.25 1.08 -5.43
CA LEU A 60 10.83 2.26 -4.81
C LEU A 60 12.36 2.31 -4.89
N GLU A 61 12.99 1.32 -5.52
CA GLU A 61 14.43 1.25 -5.65
C GLU A 61 14.98 2.49 -6.35
N GLY A 62 16.01 3.11 -5.76
CA GLY A 62 16.59 4.34 -6.29
C GLY A 62 15.90 5.62 -5.83
N GLU A 63 14.75 5.52 -5.19
CA GLU A 63 14.08 6.70 -4.62
C GLU A 63 14.71 7.07 -3.27
N GLY A 64 14.56 8.34 -2.88
CA GLY A 64 15.08 8.84 -1.60
C GLY A 64 14.29 8.32 -0.39
N ASP A 65 14.63 8.83 0.79
CA ASP A 65 14.06 8.37 2.05
C ASP A 65 12.70 8.99 2.39
N ASP A 66 12.32 10.07 1.69
CA ASP A 66 11.09 10.79 1.95
C ASP A 66 9.90 10.18 1.20
N VAL A 67 9.60 8.92 1.52
CA VAL A 67 8.51 8.18 0.91
C VAL A 67 7.31 8.11 1.85
N ILE A 68 6.17 8.52 1.34
CA ILE A 68 4.88 8.35 2.01
C ILE A 68 4.19 7.15 1.32
N LEU A 69 4.05 6.06 2.06
CA LEU A 69 3.48 4.83 1.54
C LEU A 69 2.01 4.74 1.95
N VAL A 70 1.14 4.75 0.95
CA VAL A 70 -0.31 4.71 1.16
C VAL A 70 -0.84 3.34 0.75
N GLY A 71 -1.52 2.67 1.67
CA GLY A 71 -2.18 1.39 1.40
C GLY A 71 -3.68 1.53 1.49
N HIS A 72 -4.39 1.07 0.46
CA HIS A 72 -5.84 1.08 0.41
C HIS A 72 -6.40 -0.32 0.66
N SER A 73 -7.43 -0.40 1.51
CA SER A 73 -8.17 -1.64 1.77
C SER A 73 -7.25 -2.78 2.25
N ALA A 74 -7.21 -3.91 1.55
CA ALA A 74 -6.41 -5.08 1.95
C ALA A 74 -4.90 -4.79 2.01
N SER A 75 -4.42 -3.76 1.30
CA SER A 75 -2.99 -3.42 1.29
C SER A 75 -2.47 -2.94 2.65
N GLY A 76 -3.36 -2.55 3.57
CA GLY A 76 -2.97 -2.28 4.95
C GLY A 76 -2.33 -3.47 5.65
N MET A 77 -2.55 -4.69 5.13
CA MET A 77 -1.99 -5.91 5.72
C MET A 77 -0.51 -6.09 5.43
N PHE A 78 0.03 -5.47 4.37
CA PHE A 78 1.43 -5.69 3.99
C PHE A 78 2.27 -4.42 3.89
N ILE A 79 1.70 -3.22 3.79
CA ILE A 79 2.51 -2.00 3.76
C ILE A 79 3.40 -1.83 5.00
N PRO A 80 2.99 -2.26 6.23
CA PRO A 80 3.87 -2.13 7.40
C PRO A 80 5.09 -3.04 7.37
N LEU A 81 5.16 -3.98 6.42
CA LEU A 81 6.34 -4.83 6.23
C LEU A 81 7.43 -4.11 5.42
N VAL A 82 7.07 -3.08 4.65
CA VAL A 82 8.01 -2.37 3.77
C VAL A 82 9.10 -1.62 4.53
N PRO A 83 8.83 -0.96 5.69
CA PRO A 83 9.89 -0.25 6.42
C PRO A 83 11.07 -1.09 6.87
N SER A 84 10.91 -2.41 6.99
CA SER A 84 12.05 -3.29 7.29
C SER A 84 12.93 -3.56 6.07
N LEU A 85 12.45 -3.23 4.88
CA LEU A 85 13.15 -3.45 3.61
C LEU A 85 13.82 -2.19 3.08
N ARG A 86 13.27 -1.01 3.41
CA ARG A 86 13.81 0.27 2.99
C ARG A 86 13.24 1.41 3.84
N PRO A 87 13.86 2.60 3.86
CA PRO A 87 13.32 3.74 4.59
C PRO A 87 11.95 4.18 4.04
N ILE A 88 10.99 4.35 4.94
CA ILE A 88 9.66 4.90 4.68
C ILE A 88 9.40 5.96 5.75
N ARG A 89 9.02 7.16 5.33
CA ARG A 89 8.78 8.26 6.25
C ARG A 89 7.43 8.14 6.96
N HIS A 90 6.37 7.84 6.22
CA HIS A 90 5.03 7.68 6.77
C HIS A 90 4.29 6.54 6.11
N LEU A 91 3.51 5.82 6.93
CA LEU A 91 2.53 4.85 6.44
C LEU A 91 1.15 5.50 6.56
N VAL A 92 0.37 5.46 5.48
CA VAL A 92 -1.00 5.97 5.46
C VAL A 92 -1.95 4.82 5.15
N TYR A 93 -2.89 4.59 6.05
CA TYR A 93 -3.92 3.56 5.91
C TYR A 93 -5.20 4.24 5.41
N LEU A 94 -5.45 4.14 4.12
CA LEU A 94 -6.61 4.76 3.47
C LEU A 94 -7.75 3.74 3.40
N ALA A 95 -8.73 3.86 4.29
CA ALA A 95 -9.84 2.90 4.40
C ALA A 95 -9.31 1.46 4.36
N ALA A 96 -8.29 1.20 5.14
CA ALA A 96 -7.49 -0.01 5.04
C ALA A 96 -7.60 -0.88 6.29
N LEU A 97 -7.32 -2.17 6.11
CA LEU A 97 -7.18 -3.10 7.21
C LEU A 97 -5.88 -2.79 7.96
N ILE A 98 -5.95 -2.87 9.29
CA ILE A 98 -4.77 -2.72 10.14
C ILE A 98 -4.40 -4.11 10.66
N PRO A 99 -3.19 -4.61 10.36
CA PRO A 99 -2.84 -5.97 10.73
C PRO A 99 -2.55 -6.10 12.22
N LYS A 100 -2.97 -7.22 12.78
CA LYS A 100 -2.51 -7.65 14.09
C LYS A 100 -1.23 -8.45 13.90
N PRO A 101 -0.12 -8.10 14.57
CA PRO A 101 1.14 -8.83 14.42
C PRO A 101 0.96 -10.34 14.64
N GLY A 102 1.46 -11.15 13.71
CA GLY A 102 1.42 -12.60 13.81
C GLY A 102 0.09 -13.24 13.43
N ALA A 103 -0.92 -12.45 13.03
CA ALA A 103 -2.22 -12.97 12.62
C ALA A 103 -2.42 -12.81 11.11
N SER A 104 -3.06 -13.81 10.48
CA SER A 104 -3.50 -13.70 9.09
C SER A 104 -4.79 -12.88 9.01
N ILE A 105 -5.18 -12.47 7.81
CA ILE A 105 -6.49 -11.82 7.58
C ILE A 105 -7.60 -12.73 8.09
N ARG A 106 -7.51 -14.02 7.78
CA ARG A 106 -8.50 -15.02 8.22
C ARG A 106 -8.63 -15.05 9.74
N ASP A 107 -7.50 -15.07 10.45
CA ASP A 107 -7.50 -15.09 11.92
C ASP A 107 -8.09 -13.83 12.50
N GLN A 108 -7.78 -12.68 11.92
CA GLN A 108 -8.33 -11.40 12.37
C GLN A 108 -9.83 -11.32 12.16
N LEU A 109 -10.33 -11.77 11.00
CA LEU A 109 -11.76 -11.79 10.71
C LEU A 109 -12.50 -12.75 11.64
N ALA A 110 -11.90 -13.88 11.97
CA ALA A 110 -12.49 -14.84 12.92
C ALA A 110 -12.59 -14.25 14.33
N ALA A 111 -11.58 -13.49 14.76
CA ALA A 111 -11.57 -12.84 16.07
C ALA A 111 -12.47 -11.60 16.14
N ASN A 112 -12.62 -10.89 15.02
CA ASN A 112 -13.40 -9.66 14.90
C ASN A 112 -14.32 -9.73 13.68
N PRO A 113 -15.45 -10.44 13.75
CA PRO A 113 -16.36 -10.57 12.59
C PRO A 113 -16.89 -9.24 12.07
N ASP A 114 -16.93 -8.21 12.93
CA ASP A 114 -17.43 -6.88 12.57
C ASP A 114 -16.36 -6.00 11.90
N MET A 115 -15.14 -6.52 11.71
CA MET A 115 -14.05 -5.81 11.07
C MET A 115 -14.38 -5.40 9.64
N LEU A 116 -15.18 -6.22 8.94
CA LEU A 116 -15.78 -5.88 7.66
C LEU A 116 -17.29 -5.93 7.80
N ASN A 117 -17.97 -5.00 7.14
CA ASN A 117 -19.42 -5.05 7.12
C ASN A 117 -19.87 -6.30 6.36
N PRO A 118 -20.69 -7.19 6.98
CA PRO A 118 -21.13 -8.42 6.34
C PRO A 118 -21.89 -8.22 5.02
N GLU A 119 -22.49 -7.03 4.86
CA GLU A 119 -23.22 -6.71 3.62
C GLU A 119 -22.27 -6.46 2.43
N TRP A 120 -20.97 -6.32 2.67
CA TRP A 120 -19.98 -6.08 1.63
C TRP A 120 -19.35 -7.36 1.07
N VAL A 121 -19.67 -8.50 1.65
CA VAL A 121 -19.08 -9.79 1.27
C VAL A 121 -20.12 -10.76 0.77
#